data_2df4d5881d31cf260e227315608d186f
#
_entry.id   2df4d5881d31cf260e227315608d186f
#
_cell.length_a   1.000
_cell.length_b   1.000
_cell.length_c   1.000
_cell.angle_alpha   90.00
_cell.angle_beta   90.00
_cell.angle_gamma   90.00
#
_symmetry.space_group_name_H-M   'P 1'
#
loop_
_entity.id
_entity.type
_entity.pdbx_description
1 polymer ?
#
loop_
_entity_poly.entity_id
_entity_poly.type
_entity_poly.pdbx_seq_one_letter_code
_entity_poly.pdbx_strand_id
1 'polypeptide(L)'
;CSMLTGSLIGYPVLEDQNRELLLAWLEGDRTVKLSQLRAMDFYPSRITKFNARHMLRSLAEVIRLSGFCGLFIVVDDLEILISRSSLEPVHYTKMKREDTYESIRQLIDDIDSMKNIMFVYGFDRELMDNENAGLKAYQALWMRIQNEIVGERFNRFSDMVDLDLLAAQEYTPDVIVSI
;
A
#
# COMPACT_ATOMS: atom_id res chain seq x y z
N CYS A 1 -20.10 13.10 -0.49
CA CYS A 1 -20.02 11.60 -0.39
C CYS A 1 -20.85 10.91 -1.47
N SER A 2 -22.12 11.29 -1.70
CA SER A 2 -22.99 10.61 -2.66
C SER A 2 -22.45 10.55 -4.09
N MET A 3 -21.74 11.58 -4.56
CA MET A 3 -21.13 11.61 -5.90
C MET A 3 -20.05 10.53 -6.07
N LEU A 4 -19.12 10.41 -5.13
CA LEU A 4 -18.03 9.42 -5.19
C LEU A 4 -18.56 7.99 -5.00
N THR A 5 -19.48 7.79 -4.06
CA THR A 5 -20.06 6.47 -3.82
C THR A 5 -20.90 6.00 -5.01
N GLY A 6 -21.72 6.86 -5.61
CA GLY A 6 -22.48 6.53 -6.80
C GLY A 6 -21.58 6.12 -7.98
N SER A 7 -20.45 6.82 -8.17
CA SER A 7 -19.48 6.47 -9.22
C SER A 7 -18.82 5.12 -9.00
N LEU A 8 -18.48 4.77 -7.74
CA LEU A 8 -17.82 3.50 -7.41
C LEU A 8 -18.73 2.27 -7.59
N ILE A 9 -20.03 2.40 -7.33
CA ILE A 9 -20.99 1.30 -7.48
C ILE A 9 -21.66 1.26 -8.87
N GLY A 10 -21.17 2.06 -9.83
CA GLY A 10 -21.60 1.99 -11.21
C GLY A 10 -22.97 2.65 -11.52
N TYR A 11 -23.55 3.36 -10.57
CA TYR A 11 -24.73 4.16 -10.85
C TYR A 11 -24.33 5.46 -11.57
N PRO A 12 -24.99 5.83 -12.67
CA PRO A 12 -24.70 7.07 -13.39
C PRO A 12 -25.28 8.28 -12.64
N VAL A 13 -24.63 8.64 -11.53
CA VAL A 13 -24.99 9.84 -10.74
C VAL A 13 -24.30 11.08 -11.27
N LEU A 14 -23.26 10.89 -12.10
CA LEU A 14 -22.46 11.95 -12.70
C LEU A 14 -22.44 11.79 -14.21
N GLU A 15 -22.47 12.91 -14.92
CA GLU A 15 -22.11 12.96 -16.33
C GLU A 15 -20.69 12.40 -16.52
N ASP A 16 -20.44 11.71 -17.62
CA ASP A 16 -19.16 11.02 -17.89
C ASP A 16 -17.96 11.96 -17.73
N GLN A 17 -18.08 13.19 -18.18
CA GLN A 17 -17.05 14.21 -18.09
C GLN A 17 -16.67 14.58 -16.64
N ASN A 18 -17.66 14.63 -15.76
CA ASN A 18 -17.46 14.91 -14.33
C ASN A 18 -16.83 13.71 -13.60
N ARG A 19 -17.17 12.50 -14.03
CA ARG A 19 -16.59 11.27 -13.52
C ARG A 19 -15.12 11.17 -13.90
N GLU A 20 -14.75 11.42 -15.16
CA GLU A 20 -13.37 11.44 -15.62
C GLU A 20 -12.53 12.48 -14.86
N LEU A 21 -13.07 13.66 -14.62
CA LEU A 21 -12.42 14.70 -13.86
C LEU A 21 -12.14 14.30 -12.41
N LEU A 22 -13.08 13.60 -11.76
CA LEU A 22 -12.90 13.07 -10.42
C LEU A 22 -11.84 11.97 -10.37
N LEU A 23 -11.84 11.07 -11.34
CA LEU A 23 -10.84 10.00 -11.43
C LEU A 23 -9.45 10.57 -11.64
N ALA A 24 -9.28 11.51 -12.58
CA ALA A 24 -8.00 12.18 -12.81
C ALA A 24 -7.49 12.92 -11.54
N TRP A 25 -8.39 13.53 -10.76
CA TRP A 25 -8.01 14.12 -9.48
C TRP A 25 -7.54 13.07 -8.47
N LEU A 26 -8.25 11.92 -8.36
CA LEU A 26 -7.86 10.81 -7.48
C LEU A 26 -6.51 10.20 -7.88
N GLU A 27 -6.21 10.13 -9.16
CA GLU A 27 -4.92 9.69 -9.72
C GLU A 27 -3.80 10.71 -9.45
N GLY A 28 -4.13 11.89 -8.96
CA GLY A 28 -3.17 12.95 -8.65
C GLY A 28 -2.73 13.74 -9.89
N ASP A 29 -3.52 13.74 -10.96
CA ASP A 29 -3.24 14.50 -12.17
C ASP A 29 -3.17 16.01 -11.84
N ARG A 30 -2.02 16.60 -12.12
CA ARG A 30 -1.74 18.02 -11.84
C ARG A 30 -2.44 18.97 -12.80
N THR A 31 -2.92 18.49 -13.94
CA THR A 31 -3.65 19.29 -14.94
C THR A 31 -5.06 19.64 -14.47
N VAL A 32 -5.63 18.83 -13.58
CA VAL A 32 -6.97 19.07 -13.00
C VAL A 32 -6.99 20.35 -12.19
N LYS A 33 -7.86 21.27 -12.58
CA LYS A 33 -8.08 22.52 -11.85
C LYS A 33 -9.11 22.30 -10.74
N LEU A 34 -8.73 22.62 -9.50
CA LEU A 34 -9.67 22.50 -8.35
C LEU A 34 -10.95 23.33 -8.51
N SER A 35 -10.92 24.40 -9.31
CA SER A 35 -12.10 25.20 -9.64
C SER A 35 -13.17 24.41 -10.39
N GLN A 36 -12.78 23.45 -11.24
CA GLN A 36 -13.70 22.59 -11.97
C GLN A 36 -14.42 21.62 -11.00
N LEU A 37 -13.70 21.09 -10.02
CA LEU A 37 -14.28 20.23 -8.98
C LEU A 37 -15.22 21.02 -8.06
N ARG A 38 -14.89 22.26 -7.74
CA ARG A 38 -15.75 23.14 -6.95
C ARG A 38 -17.06 23.50 -7.67
N ALA A 39 -17.03 23.58 -8.99
CA ALA A 39 -18.24 23.80 -9.79
C ALA A 39 -19.26 22.64 -9.67
N MET A 40 -18.81 21.47 -9.19
CA MET A 40 -19.62 20.28 -8.91
C MET A 40 -19.96 20.15 -7.42
N ASP A 41 -19.85 21.22 -6.63
CA ASP A 41 -19.99 21.22 -5.17
C ASP A 41 -19.04 20.25 -4.43
N PHE A 42 -17.90 19.94 -5.07
CA PHE A 42 -16.84 19.13 -4.48
C PHE A 42 -15.60 19.99 -4.19
N TYR A 43 -15.24 20.11 -2.93
CA TYR A 43 -14.19 21.01 -2.44
C TYR A 43 -12.95 20.24 -1.93
N PRO A 44 -12.24 19.50 -2.78
CA PRO A 44 -11.08 18.76 -2.37
C PRO A 44 -9.84 19.65 -2.27
N SER A 45 -8.82 19.15 -1.58
CA SER A 45 -7.45 19.63 -1.69
C SER A 45 -6.65 18.79 -2.71
N ARG A 46 -5.51 19.31 -3.17
CA ARG A 46 -4.59 18.49 -3.97
C ARG A 46 -4.01 17.38 -3.12
N ILE A 47 -3.90 16.18 -3.70
CA ILE A 47 -3.20 15.06 -3.07
C ILE A 47 -1.70 15.34 -3.16
N THR A 48 -1.05 15.29 -2.01
CA THR A 48 0.39 15.53 -1.86
C THR A 48 0.96 14.51 -0.87
N LYS A 49 2.29 14.35 -0.83
CA LYS A 49 2.93 13.48 0.17
C LYS A 49 2.57 13.81 1.62
N PHE A 50 2.19 15.06 1.91
CA PHE A 50 1.87 15.50 3.28
C PHE A 50 0.44 15.11 3.72
N ASN A 51 -0.49 14.98 2.78
CA ASN A 51 -1.88 14.63 3.08
C ASN A 51 -2.31 13.28 2.53
N ALA A 52 -1.42 12.55 1.85
CA ALA A 52 -1.74 11.28 1.19
C ALA A 52 -2.37 10.26 2.15
N ARG A 53 -1.84 10.11 3.36
CA ARG A 53 -2.42 9.21 4.38
C ARG A 53 -3.83 9.60 4.80
N HIS A 54 -4.07 10.90 4.97
CA HIS A 54 -5.41 11.39 5.27
C HIS A 54 -6.37 11.13 4.11
N MET A 55 -5.91 11.36 2.87
CA MET A 55 -6.70 11.06 1.67
C MET A 55 -7.00 9.56 1.54
N LEU A 56 -6.04 8.71 1.87
CA LEU A 56 -6.22 7.26 1.87
C LEU A 56 -7.30 6.82 2.87
N ARG A 57 -7.28 7.37 4.09
CA ARG A 57 -8.36 7.13 5.07
C ARG A 57 -9.73 7.57 4.55
N SER A 58 -9.77 8.75 3.93
CA SER A 58 -11.02 9.27 3.34
C SER A 58 -11.51 8.38 2.20
N LEU A 59 -10.60 7.87 1.37
CA LEU A 59 -10.91 6.92 0.29
C LEU A 59 -11.48 5.61 0.85
N ALA A 60 -10.85 5.04 1.88
CA ALA A 60 -11.34 3.82 2.52
C ALA A 60 -12.76 4.00 3.10
N GLU A 61 -13.03 5.16 3.69
CA GLU A 61 -14.38 5.47 4.18
C GLU A 61 -15.40 5.61 3.04
N VAL A 62 -15.03 6.22 1.93
CA VAL A 62 -15.88 6.28 0.73
C VAL A 62 -16.17 4.89 0.19
N ILE A 63 -15.17 4.02 0.10
CA ILE A 63 -15.31 2.62 -0.33
C ILE A 63 -16.27 1.86 0.59
N ARG A 64 -16.11 2.02 1.91
CA ARG A 64 -17.00 1.42 2.91
C ARG A 64 -18.44 1.91 2.77
N LEU A 65 -18.65 3.21 2.60
CA LEU A 65 -19.98 3.82 2.38
C LEU A 65 -20.62 3.37 1.05
N SER A 66 -19.80 2.91 0.10
CA SER A 66 -20.26 2.32 -1.16
C SER A 66 -20.67 0.85 -1.04
N GLY A 67 -20.60 0.26 0.17
CA GLY A 67 -21.02 -1.12 0.43
C GLY A 67 -19.91 -2.16 0.33
N PHE A 68 -18.64 -1.76 0.16
CA PHE A 68 -17.49 -2.67 0.19
C PHE A 68 -16.99 -2.86 1.64
N CYS A 69 -16.32 -3.98 1.89
CA CYS A 69 -15.78 -4.30 3.22
C CYS A 69 -14.59 -3.42 3.62
N GLY A 70 -13.81 -2.94 2.64
CA GLY A 70 -12.63 -2.12 2.87
C GLY A 70 -11.70 -2.08 1.66
N LEU A 71 -10.49 -1.61 1.89
CA LEU A 71 -9.44 -1.45 0.89
C LEU A 71 -8.28 -2.41 1.22
N PHE A 72 -7.94 -3.26 0.26
CA PHE A 72 -6.80 -4.16 0.31
C PHE A 72 -5.71 -3.66 -0.63
N ILE A 73 -4.54 -3.35 -0.09
CA ILE A 73 -3.42 -2.76 -0.83
C ILE A 73 -2.25 -3.73 -0.78
N VAL A 74 -1.81 -4.19 -1.95
CA VAL A 74 -0.61 -5.01 -2.11
C VAL A 74 0.49 -4.16 -2.72
N VAL A 75 1.64 -4.15 -2.09
CA VAL A 75 2.88 -3.53 -2.57
C VAL A 75 3.91 -4.64 -2.68
N ASP A 76 4.15 -5.08 -3.89
CA ASP A 76 5.05 -6.19 -4.19
C ASP A 76 6.40 -5.70 -4.70
N ASP A 77 7.37 -6.62 -4.82
CA ASP A 77 8.72 -6.37 -5.36
C ASP A 77 9.47 -5.23 -4.63
N LEU A 78 9.37 -5.14 -3.30
CA LEU A 78 10.05 -4.09 -2.54
C LEU A 78 11.58 -4.16 -2.62
N GLU A 79 12.17 -5.29 -3.00
CA GLU A 79 13.62 -5.45 -3.24
C GLU A 79 14.13 -4.53 -4.36
N ILE A 80 13.27 -3.99 -5.22
CA ILE A 80 13.63 -2.96 -6.21
C ILE A 80 14.28 -1.73 -5.56
N LEU A 81 13.98 -1.48 -4.28
CA LEU A 81 14.57 -0.36 -3.52
C LEU A 81 16.08 -0.49 -3.33
N ILE A 82 16.60 -1.73 -3.34
CA ILE A 82 18.03 -2.04 -3.16
C ILE A 82 18.68 -2.55 -4.44
N SER A 83 17.89 -2.85 -5.46
CA SER A 83 18.40 -3.37 -6.73
C SER A 83 19.41 -2.41 -7.36
N ARG A 84 20.51 -2.98 -7.83
CA ARG A 84 21.58 -2.30 -8.57
C ARG A 84 21.74 -2.86 -9.98
N SER A 85 20.81 -3.68 -10.42
CA SER A 85 20.86 -4.28 -11.76
C SER A 85 20.79 -3.20 -12.82
N SER A 86 21.68 -3.27 -13.79
CA SER A 86 21.65 -2.40 -14.99
C SER A 86 20.44 -2.68 -15.90
N LEU A 87 19.73 -3.79 -15.64
CA LEU A 87 18.52 -4.18 -16.37
C LEU A 87 17.27 -3.51 -15.79
N GLU A 88 17.35 -2.99 -14.55
CA GLU A 88 16.26 -2.30 -13.90
C GLU A 88 16.10 -0.87 -14.42
N PRO A 89 14.89 -0.46 -14.84
CA PRO A 89 14.68 0.87 -15.40
C PRO A 89 14.73 1.98 -14.35
N VAL A 90 14.67 1.64 -13.07
CA VAL A 90 14.58 2.60 -11.95
C VAL A 90 15.62 2.27 -10.88
N HIS A 91 16.48 3.25 -10.57
CA HIS A 91 17.39 3.17 -9.44
C HIS A 91 16.92 4.10 -8.31
N TYR A 92 16.77 3.54 -7.13
CA TYR A 92 16.42 4.32 -5.94
C TYR A 92 17.66 4.88 -5.28
N THR A 93 17.70 6.20 -5.12
CA THR A 93 18.72 6.84 -4.29
C THR A 93 18.52 6.49 -2.82
N LYS A 94 19.58 6.60 -2.01
CA LYS A 94 19.49 6.39 -0.55
C LYS A 94 18.32 7.17 0.06
N MET A 95 18.20 8.45 -0.29
CA MET A 95 17.15 9.32 0.24
C MET A 95 15.74 8.84 -0.12
N LYS A 96 15.51 8.46 -1.39
CA LYS A 96 14.20 7.93 -1.82
C LYS A 96 13.85 6.61 -1.13
N ARG A 97 14.84 5.75 -0.93
CA ARG A 97 14.67 4.48 -0.21
C ARG A 97 14.29 4.73 1.25
N GLU A 98 15.03 5.62 1.94
CA GLU A 98 14.72 6.00 3.32
C GLU A 98 13.35 6.67 3.44
N ASP A 99 12.95 7.51 2.49
CA ASP A 99 11.59 8.10 2.41
C ASP A 99 10.52 6.99 2.29
N THR A 100 10.79 5.92 1.53
CA THR A 100 9.88 4.77 1.42
C THR A 100 9.78 3.99 2.73
N TYR A 101 10.91 3.68 3.35
CA TYR A 101 10.93 2.99 4.65
C TYR A 101 10.23 3.81 5.73
N GLU A 102 10.44 5.13 5.74
CA GLU A 102 9.74 6.02 6.65
C GLU A 102 8.23 6.02 6.40
N SER A 103 7.81 5.96 5.14
CA SER A 103 6.39 5.88 4.79
C SER A 103 5.75 4.58 5.31
N ILE A 104 6.43 3.44 5.13
CA ILE A 104 5.98 2.13 5.66
C ILE A 104 5.91 2.18 7.20
N ARG A 105 6.97 2.67 7.86
CA ARG A 105 6.99 2.82 9.31
C ARG A 105 5.79 3.64 9.82
N GLN A 106 5.50 4.75 9.16
CA GLN A 106 4.38 5.61 9.55
C GLN A 106 3.02 4.94 9.31
N LEU A 107 2.90 4.08 8.29
CA LEU A 107 1.69 3.30 8.07
C LEU A 107 1.50 2.25 9.18
N ILE A 108 2.58 1.59 9.60
CA ILE A 108 2.56 0.65 10.74
C ILE A 108 2.14 1.38 12.02
N ASP A 109 2.76 2.53 12.32
CA ASP A 109 2.44 3.30 13.53
C ASP A 109 1.01 3.86 13.54
N ASP A 110 0.43 4.09 12.36
CA ASP A 110 -0.93 4.63 12.19
C ASP A 110 -2.02 3.55 11.99
N ILE A 111 -1.66 2.26 11.99
CA ILE A 111 -2.56 1.16 11.57
C ILE A 111 -3.88 1.14 12.36
N ASP A 112 -3.84 1.38 13.66
CA ASP A 112 -5.04 1.42 14.52
C ASP A 112 -6.03 2.52 14.11
N SER A 113 -5.54 3.57 13.47
CA SER A 113 -6.34 4.67 12.95
C SER A 113 -6.85 4.44 11.52
N MET A 114 -6.32 3.42 10.82
CA MET A 114 -6.64 3.09 9.43
C MET A 114 -7.71 1.99 9.35
N LYS A 115 -8.92 2.31 9.77
CA LYS A 115 -10.03 1.36 9.71
C LYS A 115 -10.36 0.95 8.29
N ASN A 116 -10.64 -0.35 8.10
CA ASN A 116 -11.03 -0.92 6.82
C ASN A 116 -9.96 -0.81 5.73
N ILE A 117 -8.69 -0.78 6.12
CA ILE A 117 -7.54 -0.85 5.20
C ILE A 117 -6.63 -1.99 5.65
N MET A 118 -6.20 -2.80 4.71
CA MET A 118 -5.18 -3.81 4.91
C MET A 118 -4.04 -3.57 3.93
N PHE A 119 -2.80 -3.61 4.41
CA PHE A 119 -1.60 -3.55 3.60
C PHE A 119 -0.90 -4.89 3.60
N VAL A 120 -0.44 -5.33 2.43
CA VAL A 120 0.47 -6.46 2.27
C VAL A 120 1.70 -5.99 1.51
N TYR A 121 2.87 -6.28 2.05
CA TYR A 121 4.15 -5.96 1.44
C TYR A 121 4.86 -7.26 1.07
N GLY A 122 5.13 -7.44 -0.24
CA GLY A 122 5.94 -8.54 -0.76
C GLY A 122 7.38 -8.11 -0.93
N PHE A 123 8.33 -8.95 -0.49
CA PHE A 123 9.76 -8.73 -0.68
C PHE A 123 10.54 -10.03 -0.48
N ASP A 124 11.76 -10.06 -0.99
CA ASP A 124 12.67 -11.18 -0.85
C ASP A 124 13.57 -11.08 0.40
N ARG A 125 14.29 -12.16 0.68
CA ARG A 125 15.23 -12.20 1.81
C ARG A 125 16.39 -11.23 1.64
N GLU A 126 16.78 -10.89 0.41
CA GLU A 126 17.86 -9.93 0.16
C GLU A 126 17.52 -8.56 0.76
N LEU A 127 16.27 -8.09 0.57
CA LEU A 127 15.82 -6.83 1.18
C LEU A 127 15.85 -6.89 2.71
N MET A 128 15.48 -8.02 3.31
CA MET A 128 15.52 -8.20 4.76
C MET A 128 16.94 -8.23 5.30
N ASP A 129 17.84 -8.99 4.66
CA ASP A 129 19.15 -9.30 5.20
C ASP A 129 20.24 -8.27 4.86
N ASN A 130 19.99 -7.37 3.92
CA ASN A 130 20.95 -6.36 3.51
C ASN A 130 21.14 -5.29 4.59
N GLU A 131 22.28 -5.37 5.31
CA GLU A 131 22.59 -4.46 6.42
C GLU A 131 22.85 -3.01 5.98
N ASN A 132 23.22 -2.78 4.71
CA ASN A 132 23.60 -1.45 4.22
C ASN A 132 22.47 -0.69 3.57
N ALA A 133 21.49 -1.38 3.02
CA ALA A 133 20.45 -0.77 2.20
C ALA A 133 19.07 -1.38 2.43
N GLY A 134 18.96 -2.56 3.04
CA GLY A 134 17.70 -3.24 3.31
C GLY A 134 16.96 -2.71 4.54
N LEU A 135 16.00 -3.49 5.01
CA LEU A 135 15.15 -3.10 6.14
C LEU A 135 15.94 -2.89 7.44
N LYS A 136 17.01 -3.66 7.66
CA LYS A 136 17.91 -3.51 8.82
C LYS A 136 18.65 -2.18 8.83
N ALA A 137 18.94 -1.62 7.65
CA ALA A 137 19.63 -0.33 7.54
C ALA A 137 18.79 0.84 8.05
N TYR A 138 17.45 0.72 8.06
CA TYR A 138 16.56 1.73 8.57
C TYR A 138 16.00 1.34 9.94
N GLN A 139 16.78 1.62 10.98
CA GLN A 139 16.54 1.15 12.35
C GLN A 139 15.12 1.43 12.86
N ALA A 140 14.54 2.59 12.52
CA ALA A 140 13.21 2.95 12.98
C ALA A 140 12.10 2.02 12.46
N LEU A 141 12.20 1.52 11.23
CA LEU A 141 11.29 0.50 10.68
C LEU A 141 11.66 -0.88 11.23
N TRP A 142 12.95 -1.22 11.25
CA TRP A 142 13.43 -2.49 11.75
C TRP A 142 12.91 -2.82 13.15
N MET A 143 12.92 -1.85 14.06
CA MET A 143 12.41 -2.01 15.42
C MET A 143 10.91 -2.37 15.50
N ARG A 144 10.11 -2.09 14.47
CA ARG A 144 8.68 -2.44 14.42
C ARG A 144 8.47 -3.87 13.96
N ILE A 145 9.31 -4.33 13.03
CA ILE A 145 9.10 -5.62 12.35
C ILE A 145 9.98 -6.74 12.90
N GLN A 146 11.10 -6.44 13.58
CA GLN A 146 12.06 -7.45 14.03
C GLN A 146 11.43 -8.51 14.96
N ASN A 147 10.45 -8.16 15.76
CA ASN A 147 9.79 -9.09 16.67
C ASN A 147 8.88 -10.08 15.94
N GLU A 148 8.48 -9.76 14.71
CA GLU A 148 7.64 -10.61 13.86
C GLU A 148 8.46 -11.66 13.10
N ILE A 149 9.78 -11.45 12.99
CA ILE A 149 10.71 -12.33 12.25
C ILE A 149 11.14 -13.54 13.09
N VAL A 150 10.73 -13.60 14.36
CA VAL A 150 11.26 -14.58 15.32
C VAL A 150 10.55 -15.93 15.20
N GLY A 151 11.22 -16.93 14.64
CA GLY A 151 10.85 -18.32 14.79
C GLY A 151 11.32 -19.22 13.65
N GLU A 152 11.86 -20.36 13.99
CA GLU A 152 12.17 -21.47 13.06
C GLU A 152 10.89 -22.17 12.56
N ARG A 153 9.71 -21.77 13.04
CA ARG A 153 8.41 -22.36 12.69
C ARG A 153 7.45 -21.30 12.24
N PHE A 154 6.66 -21.63 11.24
CA PHE A 154 5.56 -20.78 10.78
C PHE A 154 4.62 -20.47 11.93
N ASN A 155 4.36 -19.18 12.16
CA ASN A 155 3.43 -18.68 13.17
C ASN A 155 2.25 -17.99 12.46
N ARG A 156 1.05 -18.56 12.59
CA ARG A 156 -0.19 -18.02 11.99
C ARG A 156 -0.64 -16.67 12.56
N PHE A 157 -0.05 -16.25 13.67
CA PHE A 157 -0.38 -15.01 14.37
C PHE A 157 0.69 -13.94 14.18
N SER A 158 1.73 -14.21 13.37
CA SER A 158 2.74 -13.23 13.01
C SER A 158 2.24 -12.35 11.86
N ASP A 159 2.54 -11.06 11.93
CA ASP A 159 2.27 -10.12 10.84
C ASP A 159 3.26 -10.29 9.67
N MET A 160 4.33 -11.07 9.85
CA MET A 160 5.28 -11.46 8.81
C MET A 160 5.17 -12.95 8.51
N VAL A 161 5.03 -13.28 7.23
CA VAL A 161 4.96 -14.65 6.73
C VAL A 161 6.16 -14.94 5.84
N ASP A 162 6.98 -15.91 6.26
CA ASP A 162 8.03 -16.48 5.41
C ASP A 162 7.41 -17.58 4.54
N LEU A 163 7.27 -17.29 3.24
CA LEU A 163 6.63 -18.21 2.29
C LEU A 163 7.45 -19.46 2.03
N ASP A 164 8.77 -19.40 2.10
CA ASP A 164 9.64 -20.58 1.94
C ASP A 164 9.46 -21.53 3.14
N LEU A 165 9.40 -20.96 4.34
CA LEU A 165 9.14 -21.72 5.57
C LEU A 165 7.73 -22.33 5.55
N LEU A 166 6.75 -21.58 5.13
CA LEU A 166 5.36 -22.04 4.98
C LEU A 166 5.30 -23.19 3.96
N ALA A 167 5.92 -23.02 2.79
CA ALA A 167 5.94 -24.03 1.74
C ALA A 167 6.60 -25.32 2.23
N ALA A 168 7.72 -25.21 2.97
CA ALA A 168 8.44 -26.38 3.49
C ALA A 168 7.66 -27.16 4.56
N GLN A 169 6.79 -26.49 5.33
CA GLN A 169 6.06 -27.09 6.44
C GLN A 169 4.64 -27.55 6.08
N GLU A 170 3.94 -26.81 5.24
CA GLU A 170 2.51 -27.03 4.95
C GLU A 170 2.29 -27.68 3.57
N TYR A 171 3.20 -27.48 2.60
CA TYR A 171 3.08 -28.00 1.24
C TYR A 171 4.08 -29.11 0.96
N THR A 172 3.88 -30.26 1.64
CA THR A 172 4.65 -31.45 1.32
C THR A 172 4.25 -32.00 -0.06
N PRO A 173 5.10 -32.80 -0.75
CA PRO A 173 4.78 -33.39 -2.04
C PRO A 173 3.44 -34.14 -2.03
N ASP A 174 3.09 -34.78 -0.92
CA ASP A 174 1.85 -35.52 -0.76
C ASP A 174 0.61 -34.62 -0.74
N VAL A 175 0.73 -33.40 -0.20
CA VAL A 175 -0.35 -32.39 -0.19
C VAL A 175 -0.56 -31.83 -1.60
N ILE A 176 0.53 -31.57 -2.34
CA ILE A 176 0.45 -31.01 -3.70
C ILE A 176 -0.19 -32.01 -4.67
N VAL A 177 0.06 -33.31 -4.48
CA VAL A 177 -0.52 -34.37 -5.33
C VAL A 177 -2.02 -34.58 -5.04
N SER A 178 -2.50 -34.17 -3.87
CA SER A 178 -3.90 -34.33 -3.43
C SER A 178 -4.84 -33.19 -3.85
N ILE A 179 -4.31 -32.12 -4.46
CA ILE A 179 -5.07 -30.98 -5.00
C ILE A 179 -5.30 -31.18 -6.50
#